data_cccb3ed9080148f7b4a372bf2de61ac2
#
_entry.id   cccb3ed9080148f7b4a372bf2de61ac2
#
_cell.length_a   1.000
_cell.length_b   1.000
_cell.length_c   1.000
_cell.angle_alpha   90.00
_cell.angle_beta   90.00
_cell.angle_gamma   90.00
#
_symmetry.space_group_name_H-M   'P 1'
#
loop_
_entity.id
_entity.type
_entity.pdbx_description
1 polymer ?
#
loop_
_entity_poly.entity_id
_entity_poly.type
_entity_poly.pdbx_seq_one_letter_code
_entity_poly.pdbx_strand_id
1 'polypeptide(L)'
;MEEIQRMRSQIKDTFITRSINENDWSTLVSWWKWWRWPEPERSFLPENATGGLMVEKNSTPIVAGFIYTTNSSVALLEWIVSNPEYKEKDRKEAIELLINEAEDIIKKQGYKYIFSMGRNKQLLDIHENLGWSKGKKSCYEIIKK
;
A
#
# COMPACT_ATOMS: atom_id res chain seq x y z
N MET A 1 0.45 -33.51 16.34
CA MET A 1 0.28 -33.42 14.85
C MET A 1 -0.85 -32.48 14.47
N GLU A 2 -2.02 -32.59 15.06
CA GLU A 2 -3.16 -31.73 14.74
C GLU A 2 -2.91 -30.25 15.06
N GLU A 3 -2.25 -29.94 16.17
CA GLU A 3 -1.91 -28.56 16.54
C GLU A 3 -0.96 -27.92 15.54
N ILE A 4 0.05 -28.66 15.08
CA ILE A 4 1.01 -28.17 14.08
C ILE A 4 0.30 -27.91 12.76
N GLN A 5 -0.64 -28.75 12.36
CA GLN A 5 -1.43 -28.56 11.15
C GLN A 5 -2.37 -27.35 11.27
N ARG A 6 -2.98 -27.15 12.44
CA ARG A 6 -3.80 -25.95 12.69
C ARG A 6 -2.95 -24.68 12.62
N MET A 7 -1.77 -24.68 13.24
CA MET A 7 -0.86 -23.55 13.19
C MET A 7 -0.41 -23.26 11.76
N ARG A 8 -0.08 -24.29 10.98
CA ARG A 8 0.28 -24.14 9.57
C ARG A 8 -0.88 -23.61 8.73
N SER A 9 -2.10 -24.09 8.99
CA SER A 9 -3.31 -23.62 8.34
C SER A 9 -3.61 -22.18 8.68
N GLN A 10 -3.48 -21.79 9.95
CA GLN A 10 -3.66 -20.40 10.39
C GLN A 10 -2.63 -19.47 9.76
N ILE A 11 -1.37 -19.91 9.68
CA ILE A 11 -0.31 -19.11 9.03
C ILE A 11 -0.60 -18.92 7.54
N LYS A 12 -1.09 -19.96 6.85
CA LYS A 12 -1.45 -19.88 5.44
C LYS A 12 -2.58 -18.87 5.19
N ASP A 13 -3.54 -18.76 6.12
CA ASP A 13 -4.70 -17.89 5.95
C ASP A 13 -4.48 -16.49 6.52
N THR A 14 -3.27 -16.18 6.97
CA THR A 14 -2.92 -14.89 7.54
C THR A 14 -2.31 -13.99 6.47
N PHE A 15 -2.64 -12.69 6.54
CA PHE A 15 -1.96 -11.69 5.73
C PHE A 15 -0.52 -11.52 6.19
N ILE A 16 0.37 -11.35 5.23
CA ILE A 16 1.77 -11.05 5.47
C ILE A 16 2.07 -9.69 4.85
N THR A 17 2.66 -8.80 5.65
CA THR A 17 3.18 -7.53 5.17
C THR A 17 4.69 -7.64 5.04
N ARG A 18 5.21 -7.26 3.89
CA ARG A 18 6.65 -7.29 3.62
C ARG A 18 7.07 -6.08 2.80
N SER A 19 8.36 -5.83 2.75
CA SER A 19 8.91 -4.81 1.86
C SER A 19 8.72 -5.22 0.40
N ILE A 20 8.48 -4.22 -0.45
CA ILE A 20 8.50 -4.42 -1.90
C ILE A 20 9.95 -4.75 -2.31
N ASN A 21 10.13 -5.66 -3.24
CA ASN A 21 11.44 -6.02 -3.77
C ASN A 21 11.46 -5.92 -5.31
N GLU A 22 12.63 -6.13 -5.89
CA GLU A 22 12.84 -6.02 -7.34
C GLU A 22 11.90 -6.93 -8.15
N ASN A 23 11.56 -8.09 -7.62
CA ASN A 23 10.70 -9.06 -8.30
C ASN A 23 9.24 -8.61 -8.39
N ASP A 24 8.85 -7.60 -7.62
CA ASP A 24 7.48 -7.08 -7.63
C ASP A 24 7.19 -6.12 -8.78
N TRP A 25 8.24 -5.63 -9.46
CA TRP A 25 8.07 -4.59 -10.49
C TRP A 25 7.08 -5.00 -11.58
N SER A 26 7.26 -6.18 -12.16
CA SER A 26 6.36 -6.65 -13.23
C SER A 26 4.91 -6.81 -12.77
N THR A 27 4.71 -7.24 -11.53
CA THR A 27 3.38 -7.35 -10.92
C THR A 27 2.74 -5.97 -10.78
N LEU A 28 3.47 -5.00 -10.24
CA LEU A 28 2.98 -3.63 -10.07
C LEU A 28 2.63 -2.99 -11.42
N VAL A 29 3.49 -3.16 -12.42
CA VAL A 29 3.23 -2.66 -13.78
C VAL A 29 1.94 -3.23 -14.34
N SER A 30 1.70 -4.53 -14.16
CA SER A 30 0.48 -5.17 -14.61
C SER A 30 -0.76 -4.61 -13.91
N TRP A 31 -0.67 -4.29 -12.62
CA TRP A 31 -1.78 -3.70 -11.88
C TRP A 31 -2.06 -2.28 -12.37
N TRP A 32 -1.03 -1.44 -12.53
CA TRP A 32 -1.21 -0.08 -13.04
C TRP A 32 -1.86 -0.08 -14.42
N LYS A 33 -1.44 -0.97 -15.31
CA LYS A 33 -2.05 -1.12 -16.64
C LYS A 33 -3.52 -1.46 -16.55
N TRP A 34 -3.87 -2.39 -15.68
CA TRP A 34 -5.27 -2.78 -15.52
C TRP A 34 -6.15 -1.61 -15.06
N TRP A 35 -5.62 -0.83 -14.09
CA TRP A 35 -6.32 0.36 -13.60
C TRP A 35 -6.22 1.56 -14.54
N ARG A 36 -5.52 1.44 -15.66
CA ARG A 36 -5.29 2.49 -16.66
C ARG A 36 -4.50 3.67 -16.07
N TRP A 37 -3.58 3.39 -15.20
CA TRP A 37 -2.65 4.38 -14.68
C TRP A 37 -1.39 4.39 -15.54
N PRO A 38 -0.81 5.57 -15.82
CA PRO A 38 0.49 5.62 -16.46
C PRO A 38 1.54 4.92 -15.61
N GLU A 39 2.36 4.10 -16.24
CA GLU A 39 3.48 3.46 -15.56
C GLU A 39 4.51 4.51 -15.16
N PRO A 40 4.84 4.67 -13.86
CA PRO A 40 5.89 5.59 -13.47
C PRO A 40 7.25 4.99 -13.77
N GLU A 41 8.25 5.85 -13.96
CA GLU A 41 9.63 5.38 -13.96
C GLU A 41 10.01 4.96 -12.55
N ARG A 42 10.92 3.98 -12.44
CA ARG A 42 11.36 3.50 -11.13
C ARG A 42 11.93 4.61 -10.25
N SER A 43 12.63 5.55 -10.86
CA SER A 43 13.24 6.69 -10.14
C SER A 43 12.22 7.66 -9.57
N PHE A 44 10.97 7.62 -10.04
CA PHE A 44 9.87 8.41 -9.48
C PHE A 44 9.41 7.86 -8.12
N LEU A 45 9.70 6.61 -7.84
CA LEU A 45 9.26 5.92 -6.63
C LEU A 45 10.41 5.79 -5.63
N PRO A 46 10.11 5.76 -4.32
CA PRO A 46 11.14 5.65 -3.28
C PRO A 46 12.01 4.40 -3.48
N GLU A 47 13.31 4.54 -3.18
CA GLU A 47 14.28 3.45 -3.25
C GLU A 47 14.24 2.71 -4.59
N ASN A 48 14.11 3.45 -5.68
CA ASN A 48 14.02 2.90 -7.03
C ASN A 48 12.95 1.80 -7.15
N ALA A 49 11.74 2.11 -6.64
CA ALA A 49 10.55 1.25 -6.64
C ALA A 49 10.61 0.05 -5.66
N THR A 50 11.42 0.15 -4.61
CA THR A 50 11.42 -0.85 -3.52
C THR A 50 11.05 -0.26 -2.16
N GLY A 51 10.88 1.05 -2.08
CA GLY A 51 10.60 1.77 -0.82
C GLY A 51 9.15 1.76 -0.42
N GLY A 52 8.56 0.60 -0.25
CA GLY A 52 7.17 0.46 0.13
C GLY A 52 6.85 -0.92 0.69
N LEU A 53 5.57 -1.17 0.85
CA LEU A 53 5.03 -2.39 1.45
C LEU A 53 4.13 -3.14 0.47
N MET A 54 4.18 -4.44 0.57
CA MET A 54 3.29 -5.37 -0.12
C MET A 54 2.56 -6.20 0.93
N VAL A 55 1.24 -6.29 0.81
CA VAL A 55 0.44 -7.23 1.59
C VAL A 55 0.07 -8.41 0.71
N GLU A 56 0.34 -9.61 1.21
CA GLU A 56 0.03 -10.84 0.49
C GLU A 56 -0.66 -11.86 1.41
N LYS A 57 -1.32 -12.81 0.80
CA LYS A 57 -1.94 -13.93 1.47
C LYS A 57 -1.71 -15.18 0.64
N ASN A 58 -1.19 -16.24 1.28
CA ASN A 58 -0.85 -17.48 0.56
C ASN A 58 0.03 -17.21 -0.66
N SER A 59 1.03 -16.34 -0.51
CA SER A 59 1.96 -15.93 -1.57
C SER A 59 1.30 -15.17 -2.72
N THR A 60 0.03 -14.80 -2.60
CA THR A 60 -0.66 -13.96 -3.60
C THR A 60 -0.59 -12.50 -3.18
N PRO A 61 0.08 -11.63 -3.95
CA PRO A 61 0.09 -10.19 -3.68
C PRO A 61 -1.30 -9.60 -3.82
N ILE A 62 -1.70 -8.74 -2.86
CA ILE A 62 -3.04 -8.16 -2.82
C ILE A 62 -3.01 -6.65 -3.03
N VAL A 63 -2.15 -5.94 -2.31
CA VAL A 63 -2.11 -4.48 -2.34
C VAL A 63 -0.70 -4.01 -2.00
N ALA A 64 -0.29 -2.92 -2.62
CA ALA A 64 1.02 -2.30 -2.38
C ALA A 64 0.87 -0.79 -2.22
N GLY A 65 1.83 -0.18 -1.55
CA GLY A 65 1.92 1.27 -1.40
C GLY A 65 3.35 1.67 -1.10
N PHE A 66 3.71 2.92 -1.42
CA PHE A 66 5.06 3.44 -1.29
C PHE A 66 5.13 4.52 -0.21
N ILE A 67 6.22 4.51 0.54
CA ILE A 67 6.47 5.47 1.61
C ILE A 67 7.56 6.45 1.15
N TYR A 68 7.18 7.73 1.02
CA TYR A 68 8.11 8.81 0.73
C TYR A 68 8.48 9.50 2.03
N THR A 69 9.75 9.76 2.23
CA THR A 69 10.22 10.52 3.38
C THR A 69 10.63 11.93 2.95
N THR A 70 10.54 12.88 3.87
CA THR A 70 10.91 14.27 3.62
C THR A 70 11.87 14.76 4.71
N ASN A 71 12.39 15.95 4.51
CA ASN A 71 13.20 16.65 5.54
C ASN A 71 12.34 17.47 6.50
N SER A 72 11.02 17.25 6.53
CA SER A 72 10.10 17.86 7.49
C SER A 72 9.55 16.80 8.44
N SER A 73 8.52 17.13 9.21
CA SER A 73 7.82 16.16 10.06
C SER A 73 6.77 15.33 9.32
N VAL A 74 6.69 15.47 8.01
CA VAL A 74 5.69 14.79 7.15
C VAL A 74 6.33 13.69 6.34
N ALA A 75 5.72 12.52 6.32
CA ALA A 75 6.00 11.48 5.32
C ALA A 75 4.74 11.27 4.47
N LEU A 76 4.88 10.63 3.33
CA LEU A 76 3.78 10.38 2.41
C LEU A 76 3.59 8.89 2.19
N LEU A 77 2.34 8.48 2.13
CA LEU A 77 1.97 7.14 1.68
C LEU A 77 1.23 7.31 0.36
N GLU A 78 1.86 6.89 -0.72
CA GLU A 78 1.38 7.13 -2.07
C GLU A 78 1.38 5.89 -2.95
N TRP A 79 0.75 5.98 -4.10
CA TRP A 79 0.70 4.92 -5.08
C TRP A 79 0.10 3.62 -4.54
N ILE A 80 -0.92 3.73 -3.69
CA ILE A 80 -1.63 2.55 -3.21
C ILE A 80 -2.36 1.92 -4.39
N VAL A 81 -2.01 0.69 -4.70
CA VAL A 81 -2.58 -0.05 -5.82
C VAL A 81 -2.90 -1.47 -5.39
N SER A 82 -4.05 -1.97 -5.81
CA SER A 82 -4.48 -3.32 -5.45
C SER A 82 -4.51 -4.24 -6.67
N ASN A 83 -4.33 -5.52 -6.40
CA ASN A 83 -4.43 -6.58 -7.40
C ASN A 83 -5.86 -6.66 -7.92
N PRO A 84 -6.11 -6.36 -9.21
CA PRO A 84 -7.47 -6.38 -9.75
C PRO A 84 -8.08 -7.78 -9.83
N GLU A 85 -7.25 -8.82 -9.81
CA GLU A 85 -7.70 -10.21 -9.86
C GLU A 85 -8.04 -10.77 -8.48
N TYR A 86 -7.61 -10.12 -7.41
CA TYR A 86 -7.94 -10.52 -6.05
C TYR A 86 -9.32 -9.96 -5.67
N LYS A 87 -10.36 -10.78 -5.77
CA LYS A 87 -11.77 -10.37 -5.57
C LYS A 87 -12.38 -10.93 -4.30
N GLU A 88 -11.54 -11.41 -3.38
CA GLU A 88 -12.01 -11.96 -2.12
C GLU A 88 -12.57 -10.87 -1.19
N LYS A 89 -13.43 -11.29 -0.27
CA LYS A 89 -14.11 -10.37 0.65
C LYS A 89 -13.15 -9.66 1.61
N ASP A 90 -11.99 -10.25 1.87
CA ASP A 90 -10.99 -9.72 2.80
C ASP A 90 -10.01 -8.72 2.16
N ARG A 91 -10.24 -8.32 0.92
CA ARG A 91 -9.41 -7.32 0.23
C ARG A 91 -9.36 -6.00 1.01
N LYS A 92 -10.49 -5.57 1.56
CA LYS A 92 -10.55 -4.35 2.39
C LYS A 92 -9.64 -4.47 3.61
N GLU A 93 -9.65 -5.62 4.27
CA GLU A 93 -8.77 -5.87 5.42
C GLU A 93 -7.30 -5.79 5.05
N ALA A 94 -6.93 -6.28 3.87
CA ALA A 94 -5.56 -6.18 3.37
C ALA A 94 -5.15 -4.72 3.16
N ILE A 95 -6.02 -3.88 2.61
CA ILE A 95 -5.78 -2.45 2.41
C ILE A 95 -5.64 -1.74 3.76
N GLU A 96 -6.52 -2.04 4.71
CA GLU A 96 -6.43 -1.49 6.07
C GLU A 96 -5.11 -1.86 6.74
N LEU A 97 -4.68 -3.10 6.58
CA LEU A 97 -3.42 -3.56 7.12
C LEU A 97 -2.24 -2.81 6.50
N LEU A 98 -2.24 -2.60 5.19
CA LEU A 98 -1.20 -1.83 4.51
C LEU A 98 -1.08 -0.42 5.11
N ILE A 99 -2.20 0.27 5.26
CA ILE A 99 -2.23 1.65 5.76
C ILE A 99 -1.74 1.70 7.20
N ASN A 100 -2.20 0.80 8.06
CA ASN A 100 -1.82 0.76 9.46
C ASN A 100 -0.34 0.39 9.64
N GLU A 101 0.18 -0.55 8.88
CA GLU A 101 1.60 -0.92 8.93
C GLU A 101 2.48 0.23 8.43
N ALA A 102 2.08 0.91 7.37
CA ALA A 102 2.80 2.08 6.89
C ALA A 102 2.82 3.19 7.94
N GLU A 103 1.69 3.44 8.59
CA GLU A 103 1.59 4.43 9.68
C GLU A 103 2.54 4.09 10.82
N ASP A 104 2.58 2.84 11.25
CA ASP A 104 3.48 2.39 12.31
C ASP A 104 4.95 2.60 11.96
N ILE A 105 5.34 2.23 10.75
CA ILE A 105 6.71 2.41 10.26
C ILE A 105 7.07 3.90 10.23
N ILE A 106 6.21 4.72 9.69
CA ILE A 106 6.42 6.16 9.55
C ILE A 106 6.58 6.82 10.93
N LYS A 107 5.71 6.50 11.88
CA LYS A 107 5.79 7.03 13.23
C LYS A 107 7.04 6.59 13.97
N LYS A 108 7.45 5.34 13.81
CA LYS A 108 8.70 4.82 14.41
C LYS A 108 9.94 5.51 13.86
N GLN A 109 9.88 6.02 12.63
CA GLN A 109 10.96 6.80 12.04
C GLN A 109 10.97 8.26 12.50
N GLY A 110 10.02 8.68 13.36
CA GLY A 110 9.99 9.99 13.95
C GLY A 110 9.12 11.02 13.24
N TYR A 111 8.41 10.65 12.20
CA TYR A 111 7.49 11.55 11.51
C TYR A 111 6.21 11.73 12.32
N LYS A 112 5.71 12.97 12.38
CA LYS A 112 4.49 13.31 13.12
C LYS A 112 3.23 13.21 12.27
N TYR A 113 3.36 13.47 10.97
CA TYR A 113 2.24 13.56 10.05
C TYR A 113 2.45 12.64 8.88
N ILE A 114 1.35 12.10 8.36
CA ILE A 114 1.34 11.30 7.14
C ILE A 114 0.38 11.96 6.17
N PHE A 115 0.84 12.18 4.96
CA PHE A 115 0.06 12.79 3.89
C PHE A 115 -0.16 11.78 2.78
N SER A 116 -1.38 11.73 2.24
CA SER A 116 -1.71 10.87 1.10
C SER A 116 -2.68 11.59 0.19
N MET A 117 -2.58 11.35 -1.10
CA MET A 117 -3.51 11.87 -2.10
C MET A 117 -4.23 10.71 -2.78
N GLY A 118 -5.53 10.82 -2.94
CA GLY A 118 -6.31 9.77 -3.59
C GLY A 118 -7.56 10.33 -4.24
N ARG A 119 -8.05 9.62 -5.25
CA ARG A 119 -9.29 9.98 -5.95
C ARG A 119 -10.37 8.92 -5.79
N ASN A 120 -9.97 7.70 -5.47
CA ASN A 120 -10.90 6.59 -5.33
C ASN A 120 -11.69 6.73 -4.04
N LYS A 121 -13.01 6.83 -4.17
CA LYS A 121 -13.90 7.03 -3.01
C LYS A 121 -13.76 5.91 -1.98
N GLN A 122 -13.68 4.67 -2.41
CA GLN A 122 -13.56 3.53 -1.49
C GLN A 122 -12.27 3.60 -0.68
N LEU A 123 -11.17 3.95 -1.32
CA LEU A 123 -9.88 4.10 -0.63
C LEU A 123 -9.91 5.27 0.35
N LEU A 124 -10.52 6.39 -0.04
CA LEU A 124 -10.68 7.56 0.85
C LEU A 124 -11.54 7.20 2.06
N ASP A 125 -12.63 6.46 1.87
CA ASP A 125 -13.49 6.01 2.96
C ASP A 125 -12.74 5.09 3.93
N ILE A 126 -11.88 4.21 3.42
CA ILE A 126 -11.04 3.35 4.25
C ILE A 126 -10.11 4.19 5.12
N HIS A 127 -9.46 5.20 4.55
CA HIS A 127 -8.59 6.11 5.32
C HIS A 127 -9.38 6.82 6.42
N GLU A 128 -10.55 7.37 6.10
CA GLU A 128 -11.38 8.04 7.09
C GLU A 128 -11.81 7.10 8.22
N ASN A 129 -12.18 5.87 7.90
CA ASN A 129 -12.55 4.87 8.90
C ASN A 129 -11.38 4.50 9.81
N LEU A 130 -10.15 4.66 9.33
CA LEU A 130 -8.93 4.42 10.12
C LEU A 130 -8.47 5.66 10.90
N GLY A 131 -9.25 6.75 10.89
CA GLY A 131 -8.97 7.95 11.65
C GLY A 131 -8.23 9.05 10.90
N TRP A 132 -8.08 8.93 9.59
CA TRP A 132 -7.49 9.97 8.77
C TRP A 132 -8.52 11.06 8.47
N SER A 133 -8.04 12.31 8.38
CA SER A 133 -8.88 13.46 8.03
C SER A 133 -8.82 13.72 6.53
N LYS A 134 -9.96 13.80 5.89
CA LYS A 134 -10.04 14.11 4.46
C LYS A 134 -10.26 15.60 4.24
N GLY A 135 -9.51 16.21 3.32
CA GLY A 135 -9.73 17.57 2.89
C GLY A 135 -11.05 17.72 2.13
N LYS A 136 -11.56 18.93 2.08
CA LYS A 136 -12.88 19.23 1.47
C LYS A 136 -12.84 19.46 -0.04
N LYS A 137 -11.66 19.65 -0.62
CA LYS A 137 -11.51 19.99 -2.04
C LYS A 137 -10.68 18.95 -2.77
N SER A 138 -11.08 18.66 -4.00
CA SER A 138 -10.29 17.84 -4.91
C SER A 138 -9.02 18.56 -5.34
N CYS A 139 -7.94 17.81 -5.52
CA CYS A 139 -6.64 18.33 -5.94
C CYS A 139 -6.22 17.68 -7.26
N TYR A 140 -5.40 18.38 -8.02
CA TYR A 140 -4.79 17.87 -9.24
C TYR A 140 -3.31 17.60 -9.01
N GLU A 141 -2.81 16.55 -9.66
CA GLU A 141 -1.36 16.32 -9.71
C GLU A 141 -0.76 17.27 -10.74
N ILE A 142 0.34 17.90 -10.39
CA ILE A 142 1.09 18.80 -11.28
C ILE A 142 2.52 18.31 -11.28
N ILE A 143 2.98 17.84 -12.44
CA ILE A 143 4.30 17.20 -12.56
C ILE A 143 5.09 17.93 -13.63
N LYS A 144 6.34 18.26 -13.31
CA LYS A 144 7.30 18.77 -14.28
C LYS A 144 8.42 17.75 -14.45
N LYS A 145 8.64 17.37 -15.66
CA LYS A 145 9.77 16.47 -15.99
C LYS A 145 11.02 17.26 -16.34
#